data_f9ddf88e3c8956d0a5b9e733eb389d68
#
_entry.id   f9ddf88e3c8956d0a5b9e733eb389d68
#
_cell.length_a   1.000
_cell.length_b   1.000
_cell.length_c   1.000
_cell.angle_alpha   90.00
_cell.angle_beta   90.00
_cell.angle_gamma   90.00
#
_symmetry.space_group_name_H-M   'P 1'
#
loop_
_entity.id
_entity.type
_entity.pdbx_description
1 polymer ?
#
loop_
_entity_poly.entity_id
_entity_poly.type
_entity_poly.pdbx_seq_one_letter_code
_entity_poly.pdbx_strand_id
1 'polypeptide(L)'
;MKIPQLIKKTEIKSCHNISWSDDYSWIHQSNILEVLKDSSKLLPEVRKYLEKENEYFDYHMKDTKIAQKNIFDEIKGRIKLDDESLPFKDRRYEYWTKTTKEGNYSIKLRKKIGSSEIE
;
A
#
# COMPACT_ATOMS: atom_id res chain seq x y z
N MET A 1 27.36 2.79 -5.87
CA MET A 1 26.75 4.08 -5.43
C MET A 1 26.92 4.25 -3.94
N LYS A 2 27.11 5.48 -3.40
CA LYS A 2 27.28 5.71 -1.96
C LYS A 2 25.92 5.66 -1.27
N ILE A 3 25.86 5.01 -0.10
CA ILE A 3 24.63 4.93 0.72
C ILE A 3 24.20 6.34 1.13
N PRO A 4 22.94 6.73 0.90
CA PRO A 4 22.42 7.99 1.40
C PRO A 4 22.48 8.06 2.93
N GLN A 5 22.74 9.24 3.45
CA GLN A 5 22.76 9.46 4.90
C GLN A 5 21.84 10.62 5.25
N LEU A 6 20.95 10.37 6.19
CA LEU A 6 20.09 11.39 6.75
C LEU A 6 20.85 12.22 7.78
N ILE A 7 20.65 13.53 7.74
CA ILE A 7 21.26 14.45 8.71
C ILE A 7 20.61 14.26 10.07
N LYS A 8 21.42 14.12 11.10
CA LYS A 8 20.97 14.05 12.48
C LYS A 8 20.64 15.46 13.00
N LYS A 9 19.43 15.62 13.55
CA LYS A 9 18.98 16.81 14.27
C LYS A 9 18.41 16.35 15.61
N THR A 10 19.26 16.20 16.60
CA THR A 10 18.91 15.62 17.90
C THR A 10 17.88 16.45 18.65
N GLU A 11 16.79 15.82 19.04
CA GLU A 11 15.73 16.36 19.90
C GLU A 11 15.57 15.48 21.14
N ILE A 12 15.36 16.08 22.30
CA ILE A 12 15.06 15.32 23.51
C ILE A 12 13.56 15.11 23.60
N LYS A 13 13.15 13.86 23.60
CA LYS A 13 11.77 13.43 23.83
C LYS A 13 11.60 12.96 25.28
N SER A 14 10.42 13.14 25.83
CA SER A 14 10.09 12.63 27.18
C SER A 14 8.67 12.08 27.22
N CYS A 15 8.50 10.97 27.93
CA CYS A 15 7.20 10.36 28.21
C CYS A 15 7.29 9.58 29.52
N HIS A 16 6.28 9.69 30.37
CA HIS A 16 6.22 8.97 31.67
C HIS A 16 7.50 9.11 32.52
N ASN A 17 8.06 10.30 32.59
CA ASN A 17 9.32 10.63 33.33
C ASN A 17 10.58 9.92 32.78
N ILE A 18 10.52 9.36 31.58
CA ILE A 18 11.67 8.81 30.87
C ILE A 18 11.99 9.77 29.72
N SER A 19 13.28 10.13 29.60
CA SER A 19 13.77 10.98 28.51
C SER A 19 14.77 10.21 27.65
N TRP A 20 14.70 10.44 26.32
CA TRP A 20 15.63 9.88 25.35
C TRP A 20 15.95 10.90 24.25
N SER A 21 17.04 10.70 23.56
CA SER A 21 17.40 11.49 22.38
C SER A 21 16.86 10.83 21.11
N ASP A 22 16.29 11.64 20.22
CA ASP A 22 15.84 11.23 18.90
C ASP A 22 16.49 12.11 17.84
N ASP A 23 17.35 11.50 17.01
CA ASP A 23 18.10 12.20 15.97
C ASP A 23 17.28 12.47 14.71
N TYR A 24 16.14 11.82 14.56
CA TYR A 24 15.40 11.77 13.30
C TYR A 24 13.94 12.18 13.40
N SER A 25 13.45 12.62 14.56
CA SER A 25 12.06 13.06 14.75
C SER A 25 11.66 14.21 13.82
N TRP A 26 12.61 15.01 13.35
CA TRP A 26 12.41 16.13 12.44
C TRP A 26 11.86 15.73 11.05
N ILE A 27 11.96 14.44 10.65
CA ILE A 27 11.37 13.93 9.40
C ILE A 27 9.84 13.91 9.50
N HIS A 28 9.33 13.70 10.71
CA HIS A 28 7.90 13.65 10.94
C HIS A 28 7.30 15.06 10.84
N GLN A 29 6.49 15.27 9.79
CA GLN A 29 5.73 16.50 9.62
C GLN A 29 4.36 16.39 10.26
N SER A 30 3.97 17.40 11.06
CA SER A 30 2.66 17.45 11.70
C SER A 30 1.50 17.51 10.69
N ASN A 31 1.75 18.07 9.50
CA ASN A 31 0.80 18.19 8.40
C ASN A 31 0.82 17.00 7.42
N ILE A 32 1.18 15.80 7.87
CA ILE A 32 1.35 14.61 6.99
C ILE A 32 0.12 14.33 6.11
N LEU A 33 -1.08 14.56 6.61
CA LEU A 33 -2.32 14.36 5.84
C LEU A 33 -2.45 15.33 4.66
N GLU A 34 -1.89 16.53 4.78
CA GLU A 34 -1.82 17.48 3.68
C GLU A 34 -0.75 17.10 2.67
N VAL A 35 0.41 16.61 3.14
CA VAL A 35 1.50 16.10 2.31
C VAL A 35 1.03 14.92 1.46
N LEU A 36 0.22 14.01 2.02
CA LEU A 36 -0.35 12.88 1.28
C LEU A 36 -1.33 13.31 0.17
N LYS A 37 -1.99 14.45 0.32
CA LYS A 37 -2.87 15.02 -0.70
C LYS A 37 -2.10 15.86 -1.72
N ASP A 38 -1.05 16.53 -1.26
CA ASP A 38 -0.24 17.44 -2.05
C ASP A 38 1.23 17.30 -1.66
N SER A 39 1.97 16.53 -2.45
CA SER A 39 3.38 16.24 -2.18
C SER A 39 4.28 17.49 -2.22
N SER A 40 3.82 18.61 -2.78
CA SER A 40 4.60 19.86 -2.78
C SER A 40 4.82 20.43 -1.37
N LYS A 41 3.96 20.03 -0.41
CA LYS A 41 4.04 20.41 1.01
C LYS A 41 5.07 19.61 1.82
N LEU A 42 5.73 18.63 1.21
CA LEU A 42 6.83 17.92 1.86
C LEU A 42 8.04 18.84 2.02
N LEU A 43 8.66 18.80 3.22
CA LEU A 43 9.87 19.56 3.48
C LEU A 43 10.96 19.27 2.44
N PRO A 44 11.60 20.31 1.86
CA PRO A 44 12.59 20.11 0.79
C PRO A 44 13.77 19.22 1.20
N GLU A 45 14.21 19.29 2.46
CA GLU A 45 15.30 18.45 2.98
C GLU A 45 14.89 16.98 3.02
N VAL A 46 13.65 16.69 3.45
CA VAL A 46 13.09 15.32 3.48
C VAL A 46 12.94 14.80 2.06
N ARG A 47 12.37 15.60 1.14
CA ARG A 47 12.26 15.26 -0.26
C ARG A 47 13.60 14.87 -0.87
N LYS A 48 14.61 15.72 -0.70
CA LYS A 48 15.95 15.48 -1.22
C LYS A 48 16.57 14.17 -0.70
N TYR A 49 16.30 13.84 0.56
CA TYR A 49 16.76 12.56 1.11
C TYR A 49 16.05 11.38 0.47
N LEU A 50 14.71 11.43 0.37
CA LEU A 50 13.91 10.37 -0.24
C LEU A 50 14.26 10.15 -1.71
N GLU A 51 14.52 11.22 -2.46
CA GLU A 51 14.98 11.12 -3.85
C GLU A 51 16.32 10.37 -3.96
N LYS A 52 17.27 10.65 -3.07
CA LYS A 52 18.56 9.92 -3.02
C LYS A 52 18.39 8.45 -2.64
N GLU A 53 17.47 8.12 -1.74
CA GLU A 53 17.14 6.73 -1.39
C GLU A 53 16.53 6.01 -2.61
N ASN A 54 15.66 6.65 -3.36
CA ASN A 54 15.10 6.09 -4.59
C ASN A 54 16.19 5.87 -5.65
N GLU A 55 17.09 6.83 -5.85
CA GLU A 55 18.23 6.67 -6.76
C GLU A 55 19.15 5.50 -6.36
N TYR A 56 19.41 5.37 -5.05
CA TYR A 56 20.20 4.28 -4.50
C TYR A 56 19.51 2.92 -4.72
N PHE A 57 18.22 2.85 -4.44
CA PHE A 57 17.40 1.66 -4.69
C PHE A 57 17.42 1.27 -6.18
N ASP A 58 17.13 2.22 -7.06
CA ASP A 58 17.08 1.97 -8.51
C ASP A 58 18.43 1.49 -9.05
N TYR A 59 19.52 2.06 -8.56
CA TYR A 59 20.87 1.62 -8.94
C TYR A 59 21.13 0.16 -8.57
N HIS A 60 20.75 -0.25 -7.35
CA HIS A 60 21.02 -1.62 -6.88
C HIS A 60 20.01 -2.64 -7.41
N MET A 61 18.80 -2.20 -7.74
CA MET A 61 17.73 -3.07 -8.22
C MET A 61 17.64 -3.16 -9.76
N LYS A 62 18.45 -2.41 -10.49
CA LYS A 62 18.37 -2.33 -11.96
C LYS A 62 18.46 -3.69 -12.66
N ASP A 63 19.32 -4.58 -12.16
CA ASP A 63 19.59 -5.88 -12.79
C ASP A 63 18.51 -6.92 -12.41
N THR A 64 17.63 -6.61 -11.48
CA THR A 64 16.55 -7.51 -11.04
C THR A 64 15.23 -7.30 -11.78
N LYS A 65 15.10 -6.28 -12.64
CA LYS A 65 13.84 -5.91 -13.28
C LYS A 65 13.19 -7.03 -14.09
N ILE A 66 14.00 -7.84 -14.79
CA ILE A 66 13.50 -8.99 -15.54
C ILE A 66 12.94 -10.06 -14.59
N ALA A 67 13.66 -10.36 -13.50
CA ALA A 67 13.21 -11.31 -12.50
C ALA A 67 11.93 -10.83 -11.80
N GLN A 68 11.85 -9.53 -11.44
CA GLN A 68 10.64 -8.93 -10.85
C GLN A 68 9.44 -9.08 -11.79
N LYS A 69 9.62 -8.79 -13.08
CA LYS A 69 8.55 -8.95 -14.07
C LYS A 69 8.09 -10.40 -14.19
N ASN A 70 9.00 -11.34 -14.26
CA ASN A 70 8.68 -12.77 -14.36
C ASN A 70 7.91 -13.25 -13.13
N ILE A 71 8.36 -12.89 -11.92
CA ILE A 71 7.67 -13.22 -10.65
C ILE A 71 6.28 -12.58 -10.62
N PHE A 72 6.17 -11.31 -11.01
CA PHE A 72 4.87 -10.63 -11.07
C PHE A 72 3.90 -11.34 -12.03
N ASP A 73 4.36 -11.65 -13.24
CA ASP A 73 3.53 -12.31 -14.27
C ASP A 73 3.12 -13.72 -13.81
N GLU A 74 4.03 -14.45 -13.14
CA GLU A 74 3.73 -15.77 -12.57
C GLU A 74 2.67 -15.68 -11.46
N ILE A 75 2.83 -14.78 -10.50
CA ILE A 75 1.88 -14.59 -9.40
C ILE A 75 0.51 -14.17 -9.98
N LYS A 76 0.51 -13.19 -10.88
CA LYS A 76 -0.71 -12.69 -11.52
C LYS A 76 -1.41 -13.79 -12.33
N GLY A 77 -0.64 -14.63 -13.03
CA GLY A 77 -1.19 -15.74 -13.83
C GLY A 77 -1.88 -16.82 -13.00
N ARG A 78 -1.57 -16.92 -11.69
CA ARG A 78 -2.24 -17.86 -10.76
C ARG A 78 -3.57 -17.32 -10.22
N ILE A 79 -3.84 -16.03 -10.38
CA ILE A 79 -5.07 -15.41 -9.88
C ILE A 79 -6.20 -15.66 -10.90
N LYS A 80 -7.27 -16.31 -10.45
CA LYS A 80 -8.49 -16.45 -11.23
C LYS A 80 -9.24 -15.11 -11.21
N LEU A 81 -9.27 -14.44 -12.36
CA LEU A 81 -9.84 -13.09 -12.48
C LEU A 81 -11.37 -13.11 -12.52
N ASP A 82 -11.96 -14.10 -13.22
CA ASP A 82 -13.40 -14.33 -13.22
C ASP A 82 -13.73 -15.43 -12.21
N ASP A 83 -14.21 -15.04 -11.03
CA ASP A 83 -14.46 -15.97 -9.94
C ASP A 83 -15.69 -15.59 -9.13
N GLU A 84 -16.31 -16.59 -8.52
CA GLU A 84 -17.45 -16.42 -7.64
C GLU A 84 -17.21 -17.15 -6.32
N SER A 85 -17.50 -16.49 -5.20
CA SER A 85 -17.47 -17.15 -3.90
C SER A 85 -18.62 -18.12 -3.75
N LEU A 86 -18.48 -19.11 -2.85
CA LEU A 86 -19.62 -19.93 -2.46
C LEU A 86 -20.72 -19.06 -1.84
N PRO A 87 -22.00 -19.28 -2.18
CA PRO A 87 -23.10 -18.58 -1.55
C PRO A 87 -23.20 -18.93 -0.06
N PHE A 88 -23.44 -17.94 0.77
CA PHE A 88 -23.82 -18.15 2.16
C PHE A 88 -25.26 -17.70 2.41
N LYS A 89 -25.95 -18.41 3.29
CA LYS A 89 -27.34 -18.12 3.61
C LYS A 89 -27.41 -17.18 4.81
N ASP A 90 -28.20 -16.13 4.66
CA ASP A 90 -28.61 -15.28 5.77
C ASP A 90 -30.12 -14.99 5.65
N ARG A 91 -30.87 -15.43 6.65
CA ARG A 91 -32.34 -15.32 6.71
C ARG A 91 -33.03 -15.90 5.46
N ARG A 92 -33.57 -15.05 4.60
CA ARG A 92 -34.32 -15.44 3.42
C ARG A 92 -33.53 -15.36 2.11
N TYR A 93 -32.24 -15.00 2.18
CA TYR A 93 -31.39 -14.76 1.01
C TYR A 93 -30.10 -15.58 1.05
N GLU A 94 -29.59 -15.85 -0.13
CA GLU A 94 -28.23 -16.31 -0.37
C GLU A 94 -27.42 -15.14 -0.94
N TYR A 95 -26.20 -14.95 -0.41
CA TYR A 95 -25.29 -13.88 -0.78
C TYR A 95 -23.98 -14.46 -1.26
N TRP A 96 -23.39 -13.86 -2.28
CA TRP A 96 -22.06 -14.20 -2.74
C TRP A 96 -21.38 -13.00 -3.39
N THR A 97 -20.11 -13.18 -3.71
CA THR A 97 -19.29 -12.15 -4.35
C THR A 97 -18.79 -12.68 -5.67
N LYS A 98 -18.87 -11.84 -6.70
CA LYS A 98 -18.34 -12.10 -8.03
C LYS A 98 -17.22 -11.11 -8.35
N THR A 99 -16.13 -11.60 -8.92
CA THR A 99 -15.06 -10.78 -9.52
C THR A 99 -15.06 -11.01 -11.03
N THR A 100 -14.72 -9.98 -11.79
CA THR A 100 -14.63 -10.07 -13.25
C THR A 100 -13.28 -9.54 -13.71
N LYS A 101 -12.78 -10.07 -14.81
CA LYS A 101 -11.49 -9.68 -15.39
C LYS A 101 -11.38 -8.18 -15.67
N GLU A 102 -12.50 -7.56 -16.04
CA GLU A 102 -12.58 -6.16 -16.43
C GLU A 102 -12.95 -5.22 -15.25
N GLY A 103 -13.42 -5.81 -14.14
CA GLY A 103 -13.87 -5.08 -12.98
C GLY A 103 -12.74 -4.81 -11.99
N ASN A 104 -12.60 -3.54 -11.54
CA ASN A 104 -11.67 -3.18 -10.47
C ASN A 104 -12.20 -3.53 -9.08
N TYR A 105 -13.49 -3.80 -8.95
CA TYR A 105 -14.18 -4.09 -7.69
C TYR A 105 -15.02 -5.35 -7.79
N SER A 106 -15.15 -6.03 -6.64
CA SER A 106 -16.05 -7.17 -6.55
C SER A 106 -17.52 -6.73 -6.55
N ILE A 107 -18.35 -7.49 -7.23
CA ILE A 107 -19.79 -7.31 -7.27
C ILE A 107 -20.40 -8.14 -6.13
N LYS A 108 -21.27 -7.55 -5.33
CA LYS A 108 -22.04 -8.24 -4.29
C LYS A 108 -23.38 -8.63 -4.89
N LEU A 109 -23.68 -9.91 -4.84
CA LEU A 109 -24.89 -10.50 -5.41
C LEU A 109 -25.70 -11.15 -4.30
N ARG A 110 -27.02 -11.17 -4.47
CA ARG A 110 -27.93 -11.93 -3.63
C ARG A 110 -29.08 -12.49 -4.44
N LYS A 111 -29.69 -13.55 -3.95
CA LYS A 111 -30.98 -14.04 -4.42
C LYS A 111 -31.82 -14.52 -3.27
N LYS A 112 -33.14 -14.45 -3.41
CA LYS A 112 -34.06 -15.04 -2.44
C LYS A 112 -34.00 -16.56 -2.51
N ILE A 113 -33.98 -17.24 -1.37
CA ILE A 113 -33.96 -18.70 -1.32
C ILE A 113 -35.18 -19.24 -2.05
N GLY A 114 -34.94 -20.13 -3.02
CA GLY A 114 -35.99 -20.71 -3.91
C GLY A 114 -36.33 -19.87 -5.14
N SER A 115 -35.67 -18.70 -5.34
CA SER A 115 -35.79 -17.89 -6.55
C SER A 115 -34.60 -18.11 -7.48
N SER A 116 -34.81 -17.97 -8.79
CA SER A 116 -33.74 -17.89 -9.79
C SER A 116 -33.30 -16.44 -10.09
N GLU A 117 -34.03 -15.47 -9.59
CA GLU A 117 -33.75 -14.05 -9.82
C GLU A 117 -32.57 -13.57 -8.93
N ILE A 118 -31.55 -12.97 -9.55
CA ILE A 118 -30.35 -12.46 -8.91
C ILE A 118 -30.43 -10.94 -8.87
N GLU A 119 -30.16 -10.36 -7.70
CA GLU A 119 -30.08 -8.93 -7.46
C GLU A 119 -28.64 -8.46 -7.21
#